data_0fd902efb1d8b1103e5bb07b5ffeae34
#
_entry.id   0fd902efb1d8b1103e5bb07b5ffeae34
#
_cell.length_a   1.000
_cell.length_b   1.000
_cell.length_c   1.000
_cell.angle_alpha   90.00
_cell.angle_beta   90.00
_cell.angle_gamma   90.00
#
_symmetry.space_group_name_H-M   'P 1'
#
loop_
_entity.id
_entity.type
_entity.pdbx_description
1 polymer ?
#
loop_
_entity_poly.entity_id
_entity_poly.type
_entity_poly.pdbx_seq_one_letter_code
_entity_poly.pdbx_strand_id
1 'polypeptide(L)'
;MLLRRTIVAVLCLVLSLHFLQAATVPRHSPEFAINTNSGSKQILLSSYKGKAVALIFILTYCPHCQKTVGILSKMQNEFGPRGFQVLSSAIEDMASMAVPDFVKRFNPPFPVGFNDRNSVLDYLQHPVMNRLLMPQLVFIDKQFTIRAQYSGDDKFFGDDQEKNIRAQIESLLKDSAATPAKKPAGAPKKKKIT
;
A
#
# COMPACT_ATOMS: atom_id res chain seq x y z
N MET A 1 -11.63 1.20 -51.69
CA MET A 1 -10.85 2.16 -50.88
C MET A 1 -11.58 2.59 -49.59
N LEU A 2 -12.89 2.77 -49.58
CA LEU A 2 -13.66 3.14 -48.38
C LEU A 2 -13.54 2.11 -47.24
N LEU A 3 -13.74 0.81 -47.51
CA LEU A 3 -13.69 -0.27 -46.53
C LEU A 3 -12.37 -0.34 -45.76
N ARG A 4 -11.26 -0.11 -46.45
CA ARG A 4 -9.90 -0.10 -45.84
C ARG A 4 -9.71 1.10 -44.91
N ARG A 5 -10.28 2.25 -45.23
CA ARG A 5 -10.23 3.47 -44.39
C ARG A 5 -11.08 3.33 -43.14
N THR A 6 -12.25 2.69 -43.22
CA THR A 6 -13.12 2.44 -42.07
C THR A 6 -12.52 1.42 -41.12
N ILE A 7 -11.87 0.37 -41.60
CA ILE A 7 -11.17 -0.63 -40.75
C ILE A 7 -10.03 0.02 -39.97
N VAL A 8 -9.20 0.87 -40.63
CA VAL A 8 -8.10 1.57 -39.96
C VAL A 8 -8.63 2.55 -38.90
N ALA A 9 -9.70 3.30 -39.19
CA ALA A 9 -10.30 4.23 -38.23
C ALA A 9 -10.86 3.52 -37.01
N VAL A 10 -11.53 2.38 -37.19
CA VAL A 10 -12.07 1.54 -36.07
C VAL A 10 -10.93 0.95 -35.25
N LEU A 11 -9.86 0.47 -35.91
CA LEU A 11 -8.68 -0.07 -35.20
C LEU A 11 -7.98 0.98 -34.37
N CYS A 12 -7.81 2.20 -34.89
CA CYS A 12 -7.25 3.32 -34.13
C CYS A 12 -8.14 3.74 -32.95
N LEU A 13 -9.47 3.70 -33.10
CA LEU A 13 -10.41 4.03 -32.04
C LEU A 13 -10.38 3.00 -30.91
N VAL A 14 -10.23 1.71 -31.23
CA VAL A 14 -10.12 0.62 -30.24
C VAL A 14 -8.79 0.68 -29.50
N LEU A 15 -7.67 1.05 -30.17
CA LEU A 15 -6.37 1.22 -29.51
C LEU A 15 -6.32 2.42 -28.56
N SER A 16 -7.10 3.47 -28.80
CA SER A 16 -7.09 4.68 -27.96
C SER A 16 -7.83 4.55 -26.62
N LEU A 17 -8.65 3.50 -26.43
CA LEU A 17 -9.40 3.25 -25.19
C LEU A 17 -8.57 2.64 -24.04
N HIS A 18 -7.28 2.36 -24.24
CA HIS A 18 -6.46 1.67 -23.23
C HIS A 18 -5.59 2.60 -22.37
N PHE A 19 -5.69 3.93 -22.50
CA PHE A 19 -4.74 4.86 -21.87
C PHE A 19 -5.22 5.59 -20.61
N LEU A 20 -6.39 5.27 -20.05
CA LEU A 20 -6.85 5.87 -18.78
C LEU A 20 -7.00 4.81 -17.69
N GLN A 21 -5.90 4.18 -17.27
CA GLN A 21 -5.94 3.36 -16.07
C GLN A 21 -5.35 4.16 -14.91
N ALA A 22 -6.22 4.87 -14.17
CA ALA A 22 -5.93 5.18 -12.78
C ALA A 22 -5.78 3.88 -11.99
N ALA A 23 -4.95 3.89 -10.94
CA ALA A 23 -4.75 2.72 -10.09
C ALA A 23 -6.09 2.12 -9.66
N THR A 24 -6.45 0.96 -10.21
CA THR A 24 -7.71 0.28 -9.85
C THR A 24 -7.53 -0.49 -8.55
N VAL A 25 -8.47 -0.35 -7.64
CA VAL A 25 -8.59 -1.17 -6.44
C VAL A 25 -9.93 -1.91 -6.47
N PRO A 26 -10.02 -3.18 -6.00
CA PRO A 26 -8.94 -3.96 -5.39
C PRO A 26 -7.94 -4.53 -6.43
N ARG A 27 -6.66 -4.64 -6.02
CA ARG A 27 -5.62 -5.30 -6.83
C ARG A 27 -4.62 -6.05 -5.92
N HIS A 28 -3.97 -7.09 -6.46
CA HIS A 28 -2.89 -7.75 -5.73
C HIS A 28 -1.76 -6.75 -5.46
N SER A 29 -1.23 -6.73 -4.22
CA SER A 29 -0.10 -5.89 -3.89
C SER A 29 1.17 -6.46 -4.52
N PRO A 30 1.93 -5.68 -5.31
CA PRO A 30 3.28 -6.10 -5.66
C PRO A 30 4.15 -6.13 -4.39
N GLU A 31 5.31 -6.79 -4.48
CA GLU A 31 6.33 -6.68 -3.43
C GLU A 31 6.83 -5.24 -3.35
N PHE A 32 7.05 -4.77 -2.13
CA PHE A 32 7.66 -3.47 -1.87
C PHE A 32 8.69 -3.59 -0.75
N ALA A 33 9.92 -3.19 -1.06
CA ALA A 33 11.03 -3.21 -0.11
C ALA A 33 11.32 -1.79 0.37
N ILE A 34 11.21 -1.54 1.68
CA ILE A 34 11.51 -0.25 2.30
C ILE A 34 12.95 -0.29 2.80
N ASN A 35 13.78 0.64 2.33
CA ASN A 35 15.16 0.77 2.77
C ASN A 35 15.22 1.30 4.22
N THR A 36 16.23 0.86 4.98
CA THR A 36 16.43 1.33 6.35
C THR A 36 17.85 1.89 6.55
N ASN A 37 18.03 2.67 7.59
CA ASN A 37 19.35 3.17 7.97
C ASN A 37 20.25 2.10 8.63
N SER A 38 19.77 0.86 8.76
CA SER A 38 20.51 -0.25 9.37
C SER A 38 21.32 -1.04 8.32
N GLY A 39 22.13 -0.39 7.53
CA GLY A 39 22.94 -0.99 6.48
C GLY A 39 22.09 -1.51 5.32
N SER A 40 22.36 -2.74 4.85
CA SER A 40 21.63 -3.36 3.74
C SER A 40 20.29 -3.99 4.13
N LYS A 41 19.81 -3.81 5.37
CA LYS A 41 18.52 -4.36 5.81
C LYS A 41 17.37 -3.58 5.17
N GLN A 42 16.44 -4.33 4.58
CA GLN A 42 15.18 -3.82 4.05
C GLN A 42 14.00 -4.40 4.82
N ILE A 43 12.93 -3.64 4.90
CA ILE A 43 11.65 -4.11 5.40
C ILE A 43 10.85 -4.58 4.18
N LEU A 44 10.66 -5.87 4.03
CA LEU A 44 9.88 -6.45 2.94
C LEU A 44 8.41 -6.44 3.30
N LEU A 45 7.57 -5.90 2.42
CA LEU A 45 6.12 -5.90 2.61
C LEU A 45 5.56 -7.32 2.73
N SER A 46 6.11 -8.27 1.97
CA SER A 46 5.74 -9.70 2.03
C SER A 46 5.97 -10.35 3.39
N SER A 47 6.87 -9.83 4.23
CA SER A 47 7.08 -10.31 5.59
C SER A 47 5.86 -10.09 6.50
N TYR A 48 4.90 -9.30 6.06
CA TYR A 48 3.67 -9.01 6.79
C TYR A 48 2.42 -9.68 6.19
N LYS A 49 2.60 -10.63 5.27
CA LYS A 49 1.49 -11.49 4.80
C LYS A 49 0.77 -12.13 5.97
N GLY A 50 -0.56 -12.18 5.89
CA GLY A 50 -1.41 -12.64 6.99
C GLY A 50 -1.80 -11.56 8.00
N LYS A 51 -1.24 -10.35 7.89
CA LYS A 51 -1.69 -9.16 8.63
C LYS A 51 -2.44 -8.20 7.71
N ALA A 52 -3.35 -7.41 8.30
CA ALA A 52 -3.85 -6.19 7.65
C ALA A 52 -2.76 -5.13 7.74
N VAL A 53 -2.39 -4.49 6.62
CA VAL A 53 -1.29 -3.54 6.57
C VAL A 53 -1.79 -2.17 6.12
N ALA A 54 -1.35 -1.11 6.81
CA ALA A 54 -1.39 0.27 6.33
C ALA A 54 0.03 0.68 5.92
N LEU A 55 0.26 0.84 4.62
CA LEU A 55 1.51 1.35 4.07
C LEU A 55 1.34 2.83 3.77
N ILE A 56 2.10 3.68 4.48
CA ILE A 56 2.07 5.12 4.30
C ILE A 56 3.37 5.63 3.69
N PHE A 57 3.25 6.44 2.65
CA PHE A 57 4.35 7.22 2.09
C PHE A 57 4.25 8.66 2.58
N ILE A 58 5.37 9.22 3.01
CA ILE A 58 5.42 10.52 3.68
C ILE A 58 6.54 11.41 3.14
N LEU A 59 6.45 12.70 3.45
CA LEU A 59 7.59 13.61 3.55
C LEU A 59 7.77 13.94 5.05
N THR A 60 8.97 13.79 5.58
CA THR A 60 9.23 13.92 7.03
C THR A 60 8.89 15.32 7.55
N TYR A 61 9.00 16.34 6.72
CA TYR A 61 8.71 17.74 7.04
C TYR A 61 7.25 18.16 6.79
N CYS A 62 6.42 17.30 6.21
CA CYS A 62 5.05 17.63 5.85
C CYS A 62 4.11 17.54 7.07
N PRO A 63 3.43 18.63 7.49
CA PRO A 63 2.53 18.63 8.65
C PRO A 63 1.37 17.62 8.53
N HIS A 64 0.79 17.46 7.33
CA HIS A 64 -0.27 16.48 7.07
C HIS A 64 0.24 15.05 7.27
N CYS A 65 1.45 14.74 6.82
CA CYS A 65 2.09 13.45 7.03
C CYS A 65 2.33 13.18 8.52
N GLN A 66 2.86 14.18 9.25
CA GLN A 66 3.12 14.09 10.69
C GLN A 66 1.82 13.83 11.48
N LYS A 67 0.73 14.54 11.15
CA LYS A 67 -0.60 14.31 11.71
C LYS A 67 -1.06 12.87 11.47
N THR A 68 -0.94 12.39 10.22
CA THR A 68 -1.36 11.03 9.84
C THR A 68 -0.54 9.96 10.56
N VAL A 69 0.78 10.15 10.68
CA VAL A 69 1.67 9.25 11.44
C VAL A 69 1.26 9.20 12.92
N GLY A 70 0.88 10.33 13.53
CA GLY A 70 0.36 10.37 14.90
C GLY A 70 -0.93 9.55 15.07
N ILE A 71 -1.87 9.65 14.11
CA ILE A 71 -3.10 8.85 14.12
C ILE A 71 -2.78 7.36 13.93
N LEU A 72 -1.93 7.02 12.96
CA LEU A 72 -1.53 5.64 12.70
C LEU A 72 -0.77 5.03 13.88
N SER A 73 -0.04 5.83 14.67
CA SER A 73 0.62 5.38 15.89
C SER A 73 -0.39 4.92 16.94
N LYS A 74 -1.49 5.66 17.14
CA LYS A 74 -2.60 5.22 17.99
C LYS A 74 -3.22 3.93 17.48
N MET A 75 -3.47 3.85 16.16
CA MET A 75 -4.05 2.66 15.52
C MET A 75 -3.14 1.43 15.64
N GLN A 76 -1.82 1.59 15.50
CA GLN A 76 -0.86 0.51 15.67
C GLN A 76 -0.91 -0.05 17.10
N ASN A 77 -0.95 0.81 18.11
CA ASN A 77 -1.02 0.37 19.50
C ASN A 77 -2.33 -0.37 19.80
N GLU A 78 -3.44 0.09 19.25
CA GLU A 78 -4.77 -0.50 19.48
C GLU A 78 -5.02 -1.79 18.69
N PHE A 79 -4.71 -1.78 17.39
CA PHE A 79 -5.04 -2.89 16.49
C PHE A 79 -3.87 -3.83 16.21
N GLY A 80 -2.64 -3.48 16.59
CA GLY A 80 -1.45 -4.32 16.41
C GLY A 80 -1.63 -5.74 16.98
N PRO A 81 -2.11 -5.91 18.24
CA PRO A 81 -2.38 -7.23 18.82
C PRO A 81 -3.44 -8.04 18.05
N ARG A 82 -4.30 -7.36 17.26
CA ARG A 82 -5.36 -7.98 16.46
C ARG A 82 -4.91 -8.33 15.04
N GLY A 83 -3.61 -8.22 14.73
CA GLY A 83 -3.05 -8.57 13.42
C GLY A 83 -3.02 -7.40 12.42
N PHE A 84 -2.94 -6.17 12.90
CA PHE A 84 -2.71 -4.97 12.08
C PHE A 84 -1.24 -4.54 12.14
N GLN A 85 -0.72 -3.95 11.07
CA GLN A 85 0.64 -3.42 10.99
C GLN A 85 0.68 -2.14 10.16
N VAL A 86 1.37 -1.13 10.67
CA VAL A 86 1.72 0.06 9.91
C VAL A 86 3.17 -0.04 9.43
N LEU A 87 3.41 0.35 8.18
CA LEU A 87 4.74 0.53 7.60
C LEU A 87 4.81 1.94 7.01
N SER A 88 5.94 2.61 7.18
CA SER A 88 6.12 3.97 6.65
C SER A 88 7.38 4.07 5.82
N SER A 89 7.30 4.79 4.70
CA SER A 89 8.44 5.12 3.84
C SER A 89 8.46 6.61 3.52
N ALA A 90 9.55 7.29 3.87
CA ALA A 90 9.83 8.66 3.47
C ALA A 90 10.37 8.68 2.03
N ILE A 91 9.97 9.70 1.23
CA ILE A 91 10.26 9.74 -0.21
C ILE A 91 10.86 11.06 -0.69
N GLU A 92 11.17 11.98 0.20
CA GLU A 92 11.90 13.20 -0.15
C GLU A 92 13.34 12.91 -0.52
N ASP A 93 13.95 13.84 -1.23
CA ASP A 93 15.39 13.81 -1.48
C ASP A 93 16.15 13.74 -0.16
N MET A 94 17.16 12.86 -0.07
CA MET A 94 17.93 12.59 1.14
C MET A 94 17.10 12.06 2.34
N ALA A 95 15.97 11.39 2.09
CA ALA A 95 15.11 10.82 3.14
C ALA A 95 15.90 9.94 4.14
N SER A 96 16.93 9.23 3.67
CA SER A 96 17.83 8.46 4.53
C SER A 96 18.49 9.27 5.64
N MET A 97 18.72 10.56 5.43
CA MET A 97 19.28 11.46 6.46
C MET A 97 18.20 12.04 7.36
N ALA A 98 16.98 12.24 6.84
CA ALA A 98 15.87 12.83 7.57
C ALA A 98 15.13 11.84 8.48
N VAL A 99 15.06 10.57 8.09
CA VAL A 99 14.32 9.52 8.82
C VAL A 99 14.80 9.33 10.27
N PRO A 100 16.11 9.30 10.61
CA PRO A 100 16.53 9.13 11.99
C PRO A 100 15.99 10.22 12.94
N ASP A 101 16.04 11.48 12.53
CA ASP A 101 15.53 12.61 13.33
C ASP A 101 14.00 12.57 13.42
N PHE A 102 13.31 12.19 12.33
CA PHE A 102 11.88 11.99 12.34
C PHE A 102 11.46 10.90 13.34
N VAL A 103 12.12 9.75 13.31
CA VAL A 103 11.86 8.63 14.24
C VAL A 103 12.13 9.05 15.68
N LYS A 104 13.24 9.76 15.94
CA LYS A 104 13.57 10.27 17.28
C LYS A 104 12.51 11.24 17.80
N ARG A 105 11.98 12.12 16.92
CA ARG A 105 11.02 13.16 17.29
C ARG A 105 9.61 12.61 17.53
N PHE A 106 9.12 11.72 16.66
CA PHE A 106 7.72 11.24 16.67
C PHE A 106 7.56 9.88 17.33
N ASN A 107 8.64 9.14 17.52
CA ASN A 107 8.70 7.81 18.15
C ASN A 107 7.55 6.87 17.70
N PRO A 108 7.33 6.65 16.38
CA PRO A 108 6.25 5.80 15.91
C PRO A 108 6.47 4.34 16.34
N PRO A 109 5.42 3.63 16.81
CA PRO A 109 5.52 2.23 17.25
C PRO A 109 5.54 1.23 16.08
N PHE A 110 6.06 1.64 14.93
CA PHE A 110 6.16 0.86 13.71
C PHE A 110 7.38 1.24 12.90
N PRO A 111 7.83 0.38 11.98
CA PRO A 111 9.00 0.67 11.15
C PRO A 111 8.80 1.88 10.24
N VAL A 112 9.82 2.73 10.20
CA VAL A 112 9.93 3.85 9.26
C VAL A 112 11.24 3.69 8.49
N GLY A 113 11.16 3.73 7.18
CA GLY A 113 12.32 3.74 6.29
C GLY A 113 12.14 4.74 5.17
N PHE A 114 12.79 4.49 4.05
CA PHE A 114 12.78 5.42 2.92
C PHE A 114 12.88 4.69 1.58
N ASN A 115 12.39 5.34 0.54
CA ASN A 115 12.53 4.92 -0.85
C ASN A 115 12.70 6.14 -1.74
N ASP A 116 13.17 5.90 -2.97
CA ASP A 116 13.10 6.89 -4.01
C ASP A 116 11.66 7.10 -4.51
N ARG A 117 11.41 8.28 -5.06
CA ARG A 117 10.07 8.69 -5.54
C ARG A 117 9.55 7.77 -6.65
N ASN A 118 10.42 7.33 -7.58
CA ASN A 118 9.98 6.56 -8.74
C ASN A 118 9.48 5.18 -8.33
N SER A 119 10.19 4.49 -7.45
CA SER A 119 9.74 3.20 -6.87
C SER A 119 8.35 3.32 -6.23
N VAL A 120 8.06 4.46 -5.59
CA VAL A 120 6.74 4.69 -4.96
C VAL A 120 5.67 5.00 -6.01
N LEU A 121 5.97 5.79 -7.04
CA LEU A 121 5.05 6.04 -8.15
C LEU A 121 4.66 4.72 -8.85
N ASP A 122 5.62 3.86 -9.11
CA ASP A 122 5.40 2.54 -9.72
C ASP A 122 4.50 1.66 -8.83
N TYR A 123 4.80 1.58 -7.53
CA TYR A 123 3.99 0.82 -6.58
C TYR A 123 2.55 1.33 -6.50
N LEU A 124 2.37 2.64 -6.45
CA LEU A 124 1.07 3.30 -6.41
C LEU A 124 0.33 3.25 -7.74
N GLN A 125 1.00 2.87 -8.84
CA GLN A 125 0.51 3.03 -10.22
C GLN A 125 0.08 4.48 -10.49
N HIS A 126 0.86 5.44 -9.94
CA HIS A 126 0.57 6.85 -10.05
C HIS A 126 1.20 7.41 -11.33
N PRO A 127 0.43 8.09 -12.20
CA PRO A 127 0.99 8.67 -13.43
C PRO A 127 2.10 9.68 -13.12
N VAL A 128 3.27 9.49 -13.73
CA VAL A 128 4.47 10.33 -13.49
C VAL A 128 4.26 11.81 -13.80
N MET A 129 3.32 12.12 -14.71
CA MET A 129 2.97 13.49 -15.09
C MET A 129 2.08 14.19 -14.07
N ASN A 130 1.49 13.45 -13.14
CA ASN A 130 0.61 14.00 -12.13
C ASN A 130 1.40 14.37 -10.87
N ARG A 131 0.95 15.43 -10.19
CA ARG A 131 1.52 15.82 -8.90
C ARG A 131 1.18 14.77 -7.85
N LEU A 132 2.19 14.20 -7.20
CA LEU A 132 2.01 13.31 -6.06
C LEU A 132 1.74 14.14 -4.80
N LEU A 133 0.53 14.13 -4.31
CA LEU A 133 0.12 14.86 -3.10
C LEU A 133 0.24 13.96 -1.87
N MET A 134 0.84 14.48 -0.80
CA MET A 134 1.21 13.70 0.38
C MET A 134 0.28 14.00 1.59
N PRO A 135 0.03 12.99 2.43
CA PRO A 135 0.55 11.62 2.40
C PRO A 135 -0.14 10.74 1.35
N GLN A 136 0.49 9.60 0.99
CA GLN A 136 -0.17 8.52 0.27
C GLN A 136 -0.39 7.36 1.24
N LEU A 137 -1.60 6.82 1.30
CA LEU A 137 -1.95 5.76 2.25
C LEU A 137 -2.62 4.60 1.53
N VAL A 138 -2.06 3.41 1.70
CA VAL A 138 -2.51 2.17 1.06
C VAL A 138 -2.92 1.18 2.13
N PHE A 139 -4.11 0.61 2.01
CA PHE A 139 -4.64 -0.43 2.89
C PHE A 139 -4.62 -1.78 2.19
N ILE A 140 -3.97 -2.76 2.81
CA ILE A 140 -3.72 -4.10 2.27
C ILE A 140 -4.31 -5.13 3.22
N ASP A 141 -5.06 -6.09 2.70
CA ASP A 141 -5.65 -7.16 3.49
C ASP A 141 -4.66 -8.30 3.77
N LYS A 142 -5.09 -9.26 4.57
CA LYS A 142 -4.29 -10.45 4.94
C LYS A 142 -3.97 -11.35 3.75
N GLN A 143 -4.72 -11.26 2.65
CA GLN A 143 -4.49 -11.98 1.38
C GLN A 143 -3.53 -11.22 0.45
N PHE A 144 -2.93 -10.13 0.95
CA PHE A 144 -2.00 -9.31 0.19
C PHE A 144 -2.67 -8.58 -0.99
N THR A 145 -3.92 -8.17 -0.80
CA THR A 145 -4.70 -7.38 -1.76
C THR A 145 -4.83 -5.95 -1.29
N ILE A 146 -4.46 -4.99 -2.13
CA ILE A 146 -4.73 -3.57 -1.90
C ILE A 146 -6.24 -3.36 -2.01
N ARG A 147 -6.87 -2.94 -0.92
CA ARG A 147 -8.32 -2.70 -0.82
C ARG A 147 -8.69 -1.24 -0.97
N ALA A 148 -7.78 -0.35 -0.58
CA ALA A 148 -7.98 1.09 -0.71
C ALA A 148 -6.63 1.80 -0.86
N GLN A 149 -6.65 2.94 -1.55
CA GLN A 149 -5.51 3.81 -1.76
C GLN A 149 -6.01 5.25 -1.78
N TYR A 150 -5.41 6.12 -0.96
CA TYR A 150 -5.81 7.51 -0.78
C TYR A 150 -4.63 8.45 -1.00
N SER A 151 -4.85 9.52 -1.73
CA SER A 151 -3.91 10.63 -1.99
C SER A 151 -4.13 11.78 -1.02
N GLY A 152 -3.11 12.58 -0.76
CA GLY A 152 -3.14 13.66 0.24
C GLY A 152 -4.23 14.72 0.07
N ASP A 153 -4.85 14.82 -1.11
CA ASP A 153 -5.99 15.69 -1.42
C ASP A 153 -7.35 15.00 -1.26
N ASP A 154 -7.37 13.71 -0.92
CA ASP A 154 -8.60 12.97 -0.72
C ASP A 154 -9.35 13.47 0.53
N LYS A 155 -10.67 13.55 0.46
CA LYS A 155 -11.54 13.85 1.61
C LYS A 155 -11.35 12.90 2.78
N PHE A 156 -10.76 11.73 2.51
CA PHE A 156 -10.35 10.77 3.53
C PHE A 156 -9.47 11.38 4.62
N PHE A 157 -8.62 12.37 4.27
CA PHE A 157 -7.72 13.09 5.17
C PHE A 157 -8.32 14.37 5.77
N GLY A 158 -9.61 14.62 5.59
CA GLY A 158 -10.32 15.76 6.17
C GLY A 158 -10.49 15.69 7.69
N ASP A 159 -11.54 16.34 8.20
CA ASP A 159 -11.81 16.44 9.65
C ASP A 159 -12.02 15.08 10.30
N ASP A 160 -12.67 14.15 9.60
CA ASP A 160 -12.95 12.77 10.07
C ASP A 160 -11.78 11.79 9.84
N GLN A 161 -10.56 12.25 9.57
CA GLN A 161 -9.43 11.40 9.19
C GLN A 161 -9.21 10.20 10.13
N GLU A 162 -9.21 10.44 11.44
CA GLU A 162 -9.00 9.36 12.43
C GLU A 162 -10.12 8.29 12.37
N LYS A 163 -11.35 8.72 12.24
CA LYS A 163 -12.53 7.85 12.07
C LYS A 163 -12.46 7.06 10.77
N ASN A 164 -12.06 7.69 9.67
CA ASN A 164 -11.93 7.06 8.36
C ASN A 164 -10.84 5.98 8.38
N ILE A 165 -9.66 6.27 8.94
CA ILE A 165 -8.56 5.31 9.10
C ILE A 165 -9.01 4.12 9.95
N ARG A 166 -9.66 4.36 11.10
CA ARG A 166 -10.21 3.33 11.98
C ARG A 166 -11.18 2.41 11.25
N ALA A 167 -12.15 2.98 10.54
CA ALA A 167 -13.16 2.22 9.81
C ALA A 167 -12.52 1.30 8.75
N GLN A 168 -11.49 1.78 8.03
CA GLN A 168 -10.76 0.96 7.07
C GLN A 168 -10.03 -0.22 7.74
N ILE A 169 -9.36 0.03 8.86
CA ILE A 169 -8.65 -1.02 9.60
C ILE A 169 -9.64 -2.08 10.11
N GLU A 170 -10.76 -1.65 10.70
CA GLU A 170 -11.79 -2.57 11.20
C GLU A 170 -12.40 -3.42 10.09
N SER A 171 -12.65 -2.84 8.90
CA SER A 171 -13.11 -3.58 7.73
C SER A 171 -12.11 -4.67 7.33
N LEU A 172 -10.82 -4.32 7.18
CA LEU A 172 -9.77 -5.28 6.83
C LEU A 172 -9.62 -6.41 7.84
N LEU A 173 -9.82 -6.12 9.13
CA LEU A 173 -9.74 -7.13 10.17
C LEU A 173 -10.98 -8.06 10.20
N LYS A 174 -12.16 -7.55 9.83
CA LYS A 174 -13.43 -8.32 9.74
C LYS A 174 -13.45 -9.23 8.51
N ASP A 175 -13.09 -8.73 7.33
CA ASP A 175 -13.09 -9.50 6.08
C ASP A 175 -12.19 -10.73 6.15
N SER A 176 -11.20 -10.70 7.01
CA SER A 176 -10.28 -11.80 7.26
C SER A 176 -10.87 -12.92 8.13
N ALA A 177 -11.94 -12.66 8.85
CA ALA A 177 -12.65 -13.68 9.65
C ALA A 177 -13.61 -14.52 8.79
N ALA A 178 -13.94 -14.06 7.59
CA ALA A 178 -14.94 -14.70 6.72
C ALA A 178 -14.36 -15.74 5.74
N THR A 179 -13.04 -15.93 5.64
CA THR A 179 -12.43 -16.95 4.77
C THR A 179 -11.83 -18.07 5.61
N PRO A 180 -12.50 -19.23 5.77
CA PRO A 180 -11.89 -20.40 6.39
C PRO A 180 -10.70 -20.85 5.51
N ALA A 181 -9.54 -21.07 6.12
CA ALA A 181 -8.36 -21.62 5.45
C ALA A 181 -8.74 -22.93 4.77
N LYS A 182 -8.71 -22.99 3.44
CA LYS A 182 -8.91 -24.20 2.66
C LYS A 182 -7.79 -25.18 3.05
N LYS A 183 -8.15 -26.19 3.87
CA LYS A 183 -7.26 -27.28 4.29
C LYS A 183 -6.63 -27.91 3.04
N PRO A 184 -5.31 -28.07 2.96
CA PRO A 184 -4.69 -28.71 1.82
C PRO A 184 -5.24 -30.13 1.67
N ALA A 185 -5.72 -30.45 0.46
CA ALA A 185 -6.23 -31.76 0.10
C ALA A 185 -5.11 -32.81 0.34
N GLY A 186 -5.44 -33.86 1.08
CA GLY A 186 -4.50 -34.86 1.54
C GLY A 186 -3.71 -35.52 0.40
N ALA A 187 -2.45 -35.78 0.68
CA ALA A 187 -1.56 -36.49 -0.20
C ALA A 187 -2.10 -37.91 -0.52
N PRO A 188 -1.91 -38.42 -1.75
CA PRO A 188 -2.40 -39.75 -2.12
C PRO A 188 -1.69 -40.86 -1.32
N LYS A 189 -2.48 -41.76 -0.71
CA LYS A 189 -1.99 -42.94 -0.01
C LYS A 189 -1.25 -43.84 -1.00
N LYS A 190 0.03 -44.12 -0.74
CA LYS A 190 0.82 -45.14 -1.44
C LYS A 190 0.15 -46.51 -1.27
N LYS A 191 -0.31 -47.10 -2.38
CA LYS A 191 -0.73 -48.51 -2.43
C LYS A 191 0.50 -49.39 -2.23
N LYS A 192 0.50 -50.22 -1.16
CA LYS A 192 1.44 -51.35 -1.02
C LYS A 192 1.09 -52.40 -2.06
N ILE A 193 2.06 -52.76 -2.88
CA ILE A 193 2.01 -53.96 -3.73
C ILE A 193 2.66 -55.06 -2.95
N THR A 194 1.91 -56.11 -2.74
CA THR A 194 2.36 -57.43 -2.27
C THR A 194 2.82 -58.25 -3.44
#